data_9804c57a2f8bc5a3e7a4e287d33e3d0c
#
_entry.id   9804c57a2f8bc5a3e7a4e287d33e3d0c
#
_cell.length_a   1.000
_cell.length_b   1.000
_cell.length_c   1.000
_cell.angle_alpha   90.00
_cell.angle_beta   90.00
_cell.angle_gamma   90.00
#
_symmetry.space_group_name_H-M   'P 1'
#
loop_
_entity.id
_entity.type
_entity.pdbx_description
1 polymer ?
#
loop_
_entity_poly.entity_id
_entity_poly.type
_entity_poly.pdbx_seq_one_letter_code
_entity_poly.pdbx_strand_id
1 'polypeptide(L)'
;IMFLIMGFCNGSCAGFAIPIAQAFGARDYAKMRAYVSNSIRIAVVFAVVITFLSCIFCGKILHLVNTPKEVFDDAYIFLMLQFAAIPFTIGYNLLSGQIRALGNSKQPFYFLITASVINIILDAILILGMGLGVEGAGIATWLSQGISVLLCIWFIKKKMQILIPKGEERKFDNKKISILLNNGVPMGLQFSITAIGLIMLQSANNALGTVYVAAFTASMRIKYLFTCVFENIGVAMATYCGQNLGARKLDRIGQGVRASIRMMLVYFVFTFLLIYPFADEMMMLFVDKGEAEVVTYAAQFMRIANYFYPCLGLLTILRYSI
;
A
#
# COMPACT_ATOMS: atom_id res chain seq x y z
N ILE A 1 -9.28 1.78 10.91
CA ILE A 1 -9.29 0.30 10.94
C ILE A 1 -8.96 -0.27 9.56
N MET A 2 -9.63 0.16 8.47
CA MET A 2 -9.29 -0.27 7.10
C MET A 2 -7.80 -0.08 6.78
N PHE A 3 -7.22 1.08 7.11
CA PHE A 3 -5.80 1.35 6.89
C PHE A 3 -4.89 0.38 7.64
N LEU A 4 -5.26 -0.06 8.83
CA LEU A 4 -4.53 -1.04 9.63
C LEU A 4 -4.54 -2.42 8.96
N ILE A 5 -5.72 -2.90 8.53
CA ILE A 5 -5.88 -4.22 7.89
C ILE A 5 -5.18 -4.25 6.53
N MET A 6 -5.45 -3.25 5.68
CA MET A 6 -4.86 -3.17 4.35
C MET A 6 -3.35 -2.92 4.41
N GLY A 7 -2.88 -2.11 5.39
CA GLY A 7 -1.46 -1.90 5.63
C GLY A 7 -0.74 -3.19 5.99
N PHE A 8 -1.32 -4.01 6.87
CA PHE A 8 -0.77 -5.33 7.20
C PHE A 8 -0.67 -6.23 5.97
N CYS A 9 -1.74 -6.31 5.18
CA CYS A 9 -1.76 -7.12 3.95
C CYS A 9 -0.70 -6.65 2.94
N ASN A 10 -0.62 -5.34 2.70
CA ASN A 10 0.33 -4.75 1.75
C ASN A 10 1.78 -4.96 2.20
N GLY A 11 2.07 -4.70 3.48
CA GLY A 11 3.40 -4.91 4.05
C GLY A 11 3.83 -6.37 4.01
N SER A 12 2.93 -7.29 4.38
CA SER A 12 3.22 -8.74 4.33
C SER A 12 3.53 -9.21 2.91
N CYS A 13 2.74 -8.78 1.92
CA CYS A 13 3.00 -9.12 0.51
C CYS A 13 4.33 -8.55 0.00
N ALA A 14 4.69 -7.33 0.43
CA ALA A 14 5.99 -6.73 0.09
C ALA A 14 7.15 -7.53 0.72
N GLY A 15 7.01 -7.99 1.97
CA GLY A 15 7.99 -8.85 2.63
C GLY A 15 8.16 -10.21 1.96
N PHE A 16 7.07 -10.81 1.44
CA PHE A 16 7.16 -12.07 0.69
C PHE A 16 7.94 -11.94 -0.63
N ALA A 17 8.02 -10.74 -1.20
CA ALA A 17 8.78 -10.50 -2.42
C ALA A 17 10.31 -10.52 -2.19
N ILE A 18 10.80 -10.30 -0.96
CA ILE A 18 12.23 -10.21 -0.66
C ILE A 18 12.95 -11.55 -0.92
N PRO A 19 12.54 -12.70 -0.35
CA PRO A 19 13.20 -13.99 -0.64
C PRO A 19 13.11 -14.38 -2.12
N ILE A 20 12.07 -13.97 -2.82
CA ILE A 20 11.92 -14.18 -4.27
C ILE A 20 12.97 -13.38 -5.04
N ALA A 21 13.15 -12.09 -4.69
CA ALA A 21 14.17 -11.23 -5.29
C ALA A 21 15.59 -11.77 -5.02
N GLN A 22 15.87 -12.25 -3.81
CA GLN A 22 17.15 -12.86 -3.44
C GLN A 22 17.43 -14.11 -4.28
N ALA A 23 16.47 -15.04 -4.38
CA ALA A 23 16.62 -16.25 -5.16
C ALA A 23 16.78 -15.95 -6.68
N PHE A 24 16.07 -14.93 -7.18
CA PHE A 24 16.25 -14.45 -8.55
C PHE A 24 17.64 -13.86 -8.78
N GLY A 25 18.14 -13.04 -7.86
CA GLY A 25 19.48 -12.48 -7.93
C GLY A 25 20.58 -13.55 -7.88
N ALA A 26 20.38 -14.61 -7.09
CA ALA A 26 21.25 -15.78 -7.03
C ALA A 26 21.16 -16.68 -8.29
N ARG A 27 20.26 -16.41 -9.23
CA ARG A 27 19.92 -17.25 -10.38
C ARG A 27 19.42 -18.66 -10.00
N ASP A 28 18.96 -18.84 -8.78
CA ASP A 28 18.34 -20.09 -8.31
C ASP A 28 16.84 -20.04 -8.59
N TYR A 29 16.48 -20.28 -9.84
CA TYR A 29 15.09 -20.18 -10.29
C TYR A 29 14.19 -21.27 -9.70
N ALA A 30 14.73 -22.43 -9.34
CA ALA A 30 13.97 -23.49 -8.67
C ALA A 30 13.53 -23.06 -7.27
N LYS A 31 14.49 -22.51 -6.49
CA LYS A 31 14.22 -21.95 -5.17
C LYS A 31 13.27 -20.76 -5.24
N MET A 32 13.46 -19.88 -6.22
CA MET A 32 12.57 -18.74 -6.47
C MET A 32 11.13 -19.20 -6.69
N ARG A 33 10.89 -20.16 -7.60
CA ARG A 33 9.54 -20.70 -7.89
C ARG A 33 8.92 -21.41 -6.68
N ALA A 34 9.74 -22.07 -5.88
CA ALA A 34 9.27 -22.65 -4.62
C ALA A 34 8.83 -21.59 -3.61
N TYR A 35 9.53 -20.43 -3.51
CA TYR A 35 9.06 -19.28 -2.73
C TYR A 35 7.76 -18.70 -3.30
N VAL A 36 7.64 -18.56 -4.63
CA VAL A 36 6.40 -18.12 -5.28
C VAL A 36 5.22 -19.04 -4.92
N SER A 37 5.40 -20.37 -5.02
CA SER A 37 4.35 -21.33 -4.67
C SER A 37 3.91 -21.24 -3.21
N ASN A 38 4.87 -21.16 -2.28
CA ASN A 38 4.56 -21.09 -0.86
C ASN A 38 4.00 -19.72 -0.45
N SER A 39 4.43 -18.61 -1.07
CA SER A 39 3.88 -17.28 -0.80
C SER A 39 2.40 -17.17 -1.26
N ILE A 40 2.03 -17.80 -2.38
CA ILE A 40 0.63 -17.88 -2.81
C ILE A 40 -0.23 -18.60 -1.76
N ARG A 41 0.25 -19.72 -1.19
CA ARG A 41 -0.48 -20.45 -0.14
C ARG A 41 -0.68 -19.61 1.11
N ILE A 42 0.38 -18.94 1.59
CA ILE A 42 0.28 -18.04 2.75
C ILE A 42 -0.72 -16.92 2.46
N ALA A 43 -0.64 -16.33 1.27
CA ALA A 43 -1.54 -15.24 0.87
C ALA A 43 -3.01 -15.70 0.79
N VAL A 44 -3.27 -16.92 0.31
CA VAL A 44 -4.64 -17.49 0.33
C VAL A 44 -5.14 -17.67 1.76
N VAL A 45 -4.31 -18.22 2.66
CA VAL A 45 -4.68 -18.36 4.07
C VAL A 45 -4.92 -16.97 4.70
N PHE A 46 -4.05 -16.00 4.47
CA PHE A 46 -4.25 -14.63 4.95
C PHE A 46 -5.52 -14.01 4.40
N ALA A 47 -5.77 -14.16 3.10
CA ALA A 47 -6.98 -13.67 2.46
C ALA A 47 -8.25 -14.24 3.11
N VAL A 48 -8.31 -15.55 3.29
CA VAL A 48 -9.47 -16.22 3.90
C VAL A 48 -9.63 -15.78 5.37
N VAL A 49 -8.58 -15.86 6.17
CA VAL A 49 -8.64 -15.55 7.60
C VAL A 49 -8.98 -14.08 7.84
N ILE A 50 -8.31 -13.16 7.16
CA ILE A 50 -8.52 -11.71 7.36
C ILE A 50 -9.91 -11.31 6.86
N THR A 51 -10.34 -11.79 5.69
CA THR A 51 -11.69 -11.51 5.18
C THR A 51 -12.75 -12.03 6.13
N PHE A 52 -12.64 -13.29 6.57
CA PHE A 52 -13.62 -13.91 7.47
C PHE A 52 -13.72 -13.16 8.80
N LEU A 53 -12.59 -12.86 9.43
CA LEU A 53 -12.57 -12.10 10.66
C LEU A 53 -13.12 -10.69 10.47
N SER A 54 -12.72 -9.99 9.40
CA SER A 54 -13.20 -8.64 9.13
C SER A 54 -14.71 -8.60 8.89
N CYS A 55 -15.26 -9.57 8.15
CA CYS A 55 -16.71 -9.66 7.92
C CYS A 55 -17.47 -9.96 9.22
N ILE A 56 -17.01 -10.92 10.04
CA ILE A 56 -17.66 -11.26 11.32
C ILE A 56 -17.68 -10.07 12.27
N PHE A 57 -16.57 -9.33 12.34
CA PHE A 57 -16.45 -8.21 13.26
C PHE A 57 -16.91 -6.87 12.68
N CYS A 58 -17.43 -6.82 11.44
CA CYS A 58 -17.83 -5.59 10.76
C CYS A 58 -18.77 -4.72 11.61
N GLY A 59 -19.86 -5.28 12.14
CA GLY A 59 -20.80 -4.56 12.99
C GLY A 59 -20.16 -4.05 14.27
N LYS A 60 -19.33 -4.88 14.94
CA LYS A 60 -18.61 -4.46 16.16
C LYS A 60 -17.62 -3.34 15.88
N ILE A 61 -16.96 -3.37 14.72
CA ILE A 61 -16.04 -2.32 14.27
C ILE A 61 -16.78 -0.98 14.12
N LEU A 62 -17.95 -0.98 13.49
CA LEU A 62 -18.77 0.22 13.32
C LEU A 62 -19.27 0.79 14.66
N HIS A 63 -19.68 -0.07 15.58
CA HIS A 63 -20.03 0.35 16.95
C HIS A 63 -18.83 0.94 17.69
N LEU A 64 -17.63 0.35 17.55
CA LEU A 64 -16.40 0.83 18.22
C LEU A 64 -15.99 2.22 17.74
N VAL A 65 -16.24 2.57 16.47
CA VAL A 65 -15.97 3.91 15.93
C VAL A 65 -17.14 4.88 16.09
N ASN A 66 -18.17 4.50 16.84
CA ASN A 66 -19.37 5.33 17.12
C ASN A 66 -20.04 5.84 15.85
N THR A 67 -20.26 4.96 14.87
CA THR A 67 -20.96 5.32 13.63
C THR A 67 -22.40 5.75 13.92
N PRO A 68 -22.86 6.94 13.45
CA PRO A 68 -24.23 7.40 13.64
C PRO A 68 -25.23 6.41 13.06
N LYS A 69 -26.41 6.30 13.72
CA LYS A 69 -27.45 5.33 13.33
C LYS A 69 -27.99 5.59 11.92
N GLU A 70 -28.03 6.87 11.51
CA GLU A 70 -28.58 7.30 10.21
C GLU A 70 -27.77 6.76 9.02
N VAL A 71 -26.47 6.52 9.21
CA VAL A 71 -25.56 6.05 8.15
C VAL A 71 -25.01 4.64 8.43
N PHE A 72 -25.52 3.98 9.46
CA PHE A 72 -24.95 2.71 9.91
C PHE A 72 -25.12 1.60 8.86
N ASP A 73 -26.29 1.48 8.27
CA ASP A 73 -26.60 0.43 7.29
C ASP A 73 -25.78 0.61 6.00
N ASP A 74 -25.68 1.83 5.49
CA ASP A 74 -24.85 2.16 4.32
C ASP A 74 -23.37 1.89 4.60
N ALA A 75 -22.89 2.30 5.77
CA ALA A 75 -21.51 2.06 6.20
C ALA A 75 -21.24 0.55 6.37
N TYR A 76 -22.20 -0.21 6.87
CA TYR A 76 -22.09 -1.65 7.02
C TYR A 76 -21.96 -2.37 5.67
N ILE A 77 -22.84 -2.05 4.74
CA ILE A 77 -22.82 -2.63 3.38
C ILE A 77 -21.52 -2.28 2.67
N PHE A 78 -21.12 -1.01 2.72
CA PHE A 78 -19.86 -0.56 2.11
C PHE A 78 -18.64 -1.29 2.68
N LEU A 79 -18.53 -1.39 4.02
CA LEU A 79 -17.41 -2.08 4.66
C LEU A 79 -17.42 -3.58 4.35
N MET A 80 -18.58 -4.22 4.31
CA MET A 80 -18.70 -5.62 3.94
C MET A 80 -18.17 -5.86 2.52
N LEU A 81 -18.51 -5.00 1.55
CA LEU A 81 -18.01 -5.08 0.18
C LEU A 81 -16.49 -4.84 0.13
N GLN A 82 -15.98 -3.86 0.90
CA GLN A 82 -14.55 -3.62 1.02
C GLN A 82 -13.80 -4.82 1.65
N PHE A 83 -14.37 -5.46 2.67
CA PHE A 83 -13.78 -6.66 3.26
C PHE A 83 -13.83 -7.85 2.30
N ALA A 84 -14.91 -8.00 1.52
CA ALA A 84 -15.00 -9.00 0.46
C ALA A 84 -13.98 -8.78 -0.67
N ALA A 85 -13.46 -7.54 -0.85
CA ALA A 85 -12.40 -7.22 -1.80
C ALA A 85 -10.98 -7.57 -1.30
N ILE A 86 -10.78 -7.86 -0.01
CA ILE A 86 -9.47 -8.19 0.57
C ILE A 86 -8.72 -9.29 -0.19
N PRO A 87 -9.34 -10.41 -0.62
CA PRO A 87 -8.65 -11.44 -1.38
C PRO A 87 -8.04 -10.93 -2.69
N PHE A 88 -8.73 -10.03 -3.39
CA PHE A 88 -8.22 -9.43 -4.63
C PHE A 88 -7.09 -8.45 -4.33
N THR A 89 -7.22 -7.66 -3.27
CA THR A 89 -6.16 -6.74 -2.84
C THR A 89 -4.88 -7.50 -2.47
N ILE A 90 -4.98 -8.57 -1.69
CA ILE A 90 -3.84 -9.44 -1.36
C ILE A 90 -3.31 -10.10 -2.64
N GLY A 91 -4.18 -10.62 -3.50
CA GLY A 91 -3.80 -11.24 -4.77
C GLY A 91 -3.01 -10.29 -5.67
N TYR A 92 -3.51 -9.07 -5.87
CA TYR A 92 -2.81 -8.05 -6.66
C TYR A 92 -1.47 -7.67 -6.02
N ASN A 93 -1.43 -7.37 -4.72
CA ASN A 93 -0.18 -6.98 -4.05
C ASN A 93 0.88 -8.08 -4.09
N LEU A 94 0.48 -9.34 -3.87
CA LEU A 94 1.38 -10.48 -3.98
C LEU A 94 1.93 -10.64 -5.40
N LEU A 95 1.05 -10.74 -6.40
CA LEU A 95 1.46 -10.98 -7.78
C LEU A 95 2.28 -9.83 -8.35
N SER A 96 1.87 -8.59 -8.07
CA SER A 96 2.64 -7.40 -8.45
C SER A 96 4.00 -7.35 -7.74
N GLY A 97 4.07 -7.75 -6.47
CA GLY A 97 5.31 -7.91 -5.71
C GLY A 97 6.25 -8.94 -6.35
N GLN A 98 5.73 -10.09 -6.75
CA GLN A 98 6.49 -11.13 -7.46
C GLN A 98 7.02 -10.64 -8.82
N ILE A 99 6.22 -9.90 -9.58
CA ILE A 99 6.64 -9.30 -10.87
C ILE A 99 7.74 -8.26 -10.62
N ARG A 100 7.57 -7.39 -9.61
CA ARG A 100 8.58 -6.39 -9.22
C ARG A 100 9.87 -7.04 -8.71
N ALA A 101 9.79 -8.16 -8.00
CA ALA A 101 10.96 -8.90 -7.51
C ALA A 101 11.91 -9.34 -8.63
N LEU A 102 11.42 -9.47 -9.86
CA LEU A 102 12.22 -9.76 -11.05
C LEU A 102 12.66 -8.49 -11.82
N GLY A 103 12.43 -7.29 -11.27
CA GLY A 103 12.84 -6.02 -11.87
C GLY A 103 11.81 -5.37 -12.80
N ASN A 104 10.61 -5.95 -12.96
CA ASN A 104 9.58 -5.38 -13.81
C ASN A 104 8.54 -4.62 -12.98
N SER A 105 8.76 -3.31 -12.79
CA SER A 105 7.82 -2.43 -12.08
C SER A 105 6.80 -1.77 -13.02
N LYS A 106 7.07 -1.72 -14.34
CA LYS A 106 6.21 -1.03 -15.31
C LYS A 106 4.86 -1.73 -15.49
N GLN A 107 4.86 -3.06 -15.59
CA GLN A 107 3.63 -3.80 -15.87
C GLN A 107 2.61 -3.75 -14.72
N PRO A 108 2.96 -3.98 -13.44
CA PRO A 108 2.03 -3.77 -12.34
C PRO A 108 1.46 -2.36 -12.28
N PHE A 109 2.26 -1.35 -12.62
CA PHE A 109 1.80 0.03 -12.69
C PHE A 109 0.72 0.23 -13.77
N TYR A 110 0.91 -0.30 -14.98
CA TYR A 110 -0.12 -0.24 -16.03
C TYR A 110 -1.40 -0.98 -15.62
N PHE A 111 -1.29 -2.12 -14.94
CA PHE A 111 -2.47 -2.85 -14.45
C PHE A 111 -3.23 -2.06 -13.40
N LEU A 112 -2.51 -1.34 -12.53
CA LEU A 112 -3.12 -0.46 -11.55
C LEU A 112 -3.87 0.70 -12.21
N ILE A 113 -3.25 1.37 -13.20
CA ILE A 113 -3.91 2.44 -13.97
C ILE A 113 -5.17 1.88 -14.64
N THR A 114 -5.07 0.75 -15.33
CA THR A 114 -6.22 0.13 -16.00
C THR A 114 -7.34 -0.16 -15.00
N ALA A 115 -7.02 -0.76 -13.85
CA ALA A 115 -8.01 -1.03 -12.81
C ALA A 115 -8.63 0.26 -12.25
N SER A 116 -7.83 1.32 -12.08
CA SER A 116 -8.33 2.62 -11.60
C SER A 116 -9.28 3.29 -12.61
N VAL A 117 -8.95 3.25 -13.89
CA VAL A 117 -9.84 3.77 -14.95
C VAL A 117 -11.15 2.98 -15.00
N ILE A 118 -11.07 1.64 -14.94
CA ILE A 118 -12.25 0.78 -14.90
C ILE A 118 -13.08 1.07 -13.65
N ASN A 119 -12.45 1.27 -12.49
CA ASN A 119 -13.15 1.63 -11.26
C ASN A 119 -13.95 2.92 -11.43
N ILE A 120 -13.34 3.99 -11.96
CA ILE A 120 -14.04 5.28 -12.21
C ILE A 120 -15.23 5.08 -13.16
N ILE A 121 -15.06 4.30 -14.22
CA ILE A 121 -16.14 4.01 -15.17
C ILE A 121 -17.26 3.23 -14.50
N LEU A 122 -16.92 2.19 -13.71
CA LEU A 122 -17.91 1.40 -12.99
C LEU A 122 -18.62 2.23 -11.91
N ASP A 123 -17.91 3.10 -11.19
CA ASP A 123 -18.53 4.04 -10.23
C ASP A 123 -19.57 4.92 -10.92
N ALA A 124 -19.22 5.50 -12.08
CA ALA A 124 -20.16 6.30 -12.83
C ALA A 124 -21.41 5.52 -13.29
N ILE A 125 -21.22 4.30 -13.79
CA ILE A 125 -22.33 3.44 -14.25
C ILE A 125 -23.21 2.98 -13.08
N LEU A 126 -22.59 2.47 -11.99
CA LEU A 126 -23.33 1.85 -10.88
C LEU A 126 -23.97 2.92 -9.98
N ILE A 127 -23.29 4.04 -9.72
CA ILE A 127 -23.82 5.09 -8.85
C ILE A 127 -24.79 6.00 -9.62
N LEU A 128 -24.36 6.56 -10.77
CA LEU A 128 -25.15 7.54 -11.50
C LEU A 128 -26.16 6.87 -12.46
N GLY A 129 -25.78 5.77 -13.12
CA GLY A 129 -26.62 5.11 -14.09
C GLY A 129 -27.66 4.19 -13.45
N MET A 130 -27.25 3.38 -12.46
CA MET A 130 -28.12 2.39 -11.79
C MET A 130 -28.68 2.86 -10.44
N GLY A 131 -28.20 3.98 -9.89
CA GLY A 131 -28.68 4.54 -8.63
C GLY A 131 -28.32 3.71 -7.39
N LEU A 132 -27.27 2.85 -7.46
CA LEU A 132 -26.91 1.95 -6.37
C LEU A 132 -26.19 2.65 -5.20
N GLY A 133 -25.95 3.96 -5.29
CA GLY A 133 -25.35 4.73 -4.21
C GLY A 133 -24.03 4.13 -3.70
N VAL A 134 -23.94 3.93 -2.39
CA VAL A 134 -22.73 3.43 -1.70
C VAL A 134 -22.40 1.96 -2.07
N GLU A 135 -23.41 1.14 -2.32
CA GLU A 135 -23.23 -0.24 -2.77
C GLU A 135 -22.52 -0.30 -4.12
N GLY A 136 -22.89 0.60 -5.05
CA GLY A 136 -22.26 0.72 -6.36
C GLY A 136 -20.75 0.98 -6.25
N ALA A 137 -20.34 1.89 -5.38
CA ALA A 137 -18.91 2.15 -5.11
C ALA A 137 -18.15 0.92 -4.58
N GLY A 138 -18.78 0.17 -3.67
CA GLY A 138 -18.21 -1.07 -3.15
C GLY A 138 -18.03 -2.14 -4.24
N ILE A 139 -19.04 -2.34 -5.07
CA ILE A 139 -19.03 -3.31 -6.19
C ILE A 139 -18.00 -2.90 -7.25
N ALA A 140 -17.92 -1.62 -7.61
CA ALA A 140 -16.94 -1.10 -8.55
C ALA A 140 -15.50 -1.38 -8.09
N THR A 141 -15.23 -1.13 -6.80
CA THR A 141 -13.92 -1.44 -6.19
C THR A 141 -13.63 -2.93 -6.24
N TRP A 142 -14.59 -3.77 -5.88
CA TRP A 142 -14.45 -5.23 -5.90
C TRP A 142 -14.13 -5.77 -7.30
N LEU A 143 -14.86 -5.32 -8.32
CA LEU A 143 -14.65 -5.71 -9.71
C LEU A 143 -13.29 -5.22 -10.26
N SER A 144 -12.95 -3.98 -10.03
CA SER A 144 -11.70 -3.40 -10.53
C SER A 144 -10.47 -4.07 -9.92
N GLN A 145 -10.49 -4.38 -8.63
CA GLN A 145 -9.44 -5.16 -7.97
C GLN A 145 -9.34 -6.59 -8.54
N GLY A 146 -10.47 -7.24 -8.80
CA GLY A 146 -10.51 -8.54 -9.46
C GLY A 146 -9.85 -8.52 -10.84
N ILE A 147 -10.16 -7.50 -11.65
CA ILE A 147 -9.55 -7.31 -12.97
C ILE A 147 -8.03 -7.12 -12.84
N SER A 148 -7.54 -6.35 -11.89
CA SER A 148 -6.10 -6.17 -11.68
C SER A 148 -5.37 -7.49 -11.38
N VAL A 149 -5.97 -8.37 -10.59
CA VAL A 149 -5.45 -9.72 -10.32
C VAL A 149 -5.40 -10.56 -11.59
N LEU A 150 -6.50 -10.57 -12.38
CA LEU A 150 -6.58 -11.31 -13.63
C LEU A 150 -5.52 -10.85 -14.64
N LEU A 151 -5.27 -9.54 -14.74
CA LEU A 151 -4.22 -8.98 -15.59
C LEU A 151 -2.83 -9.44 -15.14
N CYS A 152 -2.55 -9.46 -13.83
CA CYS A 152 -1.31 -10.00 -13.30
C CYS A 152 -1.13 -11.48 -13.63
N ILE A 153 -2.16 -12.30 -13.43
CA ILE A 153 -2.14 -13.75 -13.75
C ILE A 153 -1.91 -13.96 -15.25
N TRP A 154 -2.65 -13.25 -16.09
CA TRP A 154 -2.51 -13.33 -17.54
C TRP A 154 -1.09 -12.99 -17.98
N PHE A 155 -0.51 -11.90 -17.43
CA PHE A 155 0.84 -11.47 -17.75
C PHE A 155 1.89 -12.50 -17.31
N ILE A 156 1.78 -13.03 -16.09
CA ILE A 156 2.70 -14.07 -15.59
C ILE A 156 2.64 -15.29 -16.50
N LYS A 157 1.45 -15.76 -16.85
CA LYS A 157 1.28 -16.95 -17.71
C LYS A 157 1.83 -16.73 -19.12
N LYS A 158 1.70 -15.52 -19.69
CA LYS A 158 2.06 -15.24 -21.09
C LYS A 158 3.49 -14.72 -21.25
N LYS A 159 3.97 -13.90 -20.32
CA LYS A 159 5.23 -13.15 -20.48
C LYS A 159 6.29 -13.45 -19.42
N MET A 160 5.91 -14.02 -18.26
CA MET A 160 6.83 -14.29 -17.16
C MET A 160 6.72 -15.75 -16.66
N GLN A 161 6.75 -16.70 -17.59
CA GLN A 161 6.66 -18.12 -17.28
C GLN A 161 7.74 -18.63 -16.30
N ILE A 162 8.82 -17.89 -16.14
CA ILE A 162 9.87 -18.17 -15.17
C ILE A 162 9.38 -18.17 -13.71
N LEU A 163 8.26 -17.47 -13.42
CA LEU A 163 7.60 -17.44 -12.11
C LEU A 163 6.69 -18.64 -11.85
N ILE A 164 6.36 -19.43 -12.88
CA ILE A 164 5.38 -20.50 -12.75
C ILE A 164 6.06 -21.74 -12.11
N PRO A 165 5.58 -22.19 -10.92
CA PRO A 165 6.16 -23.35 -10.23
C PRO A 165 5.93 -24.65 -11.01
N LYS A 166 6.96 -25.51 -11.07
CA LYS A 166 6.94 -26.79 -11.79
C LYS A 166 7.16 -27.96 -10.82
N GLY A 167 6.48 -29.05 -11.03
CA GLY A 167 6.71 -30.33 -10.33
C GLY A 167 6.92 -30.17 -8.81
N GLU A 168 8.10 -30.53 -8.34
CA GLU A 168 8.52 -30.49 -6.93
C GLU A 168 8.50 -29.09 -6.29
N GLU A 169 8.63 -28.05 -7.08
CA GLU A 169 8.61 -26.66 -6.59
C GLU A 169 7.25 -26.24 -6.02
N ARG A 170 6.20 -27.01 -6.36
CA ARG A 170 4.85 -26.85 -5.81
C ARG A 170 4.67 -27.48 -4.44
N LYS A 171 5.62 -28.25 -3.95
CA LYS A 171 5.48 -28.90 -2.64
C LYS A 171 5.45 -27.88 -1.50
N PHE A 172 4.74 -28.23 -0.46
CA PHE A 172 4.70 -27.50 0.78
C PHE A 172 6.07 -27.63 1.47
N ASP A 173 6.69 -26.50 1.85
CA ASP A 173 8.00 -26.48 2.46
C ASP A 173 7.99 -25.54 3.68
N ASN A 174 7.98 -26.15 4.87
CA ASN A 174 7.95 -25.45 6.14
C ASN A 174 9.11 -24.45 6.30
N LYS A 175 10.31 -24.78 5.82
CA LYS A 175 11.48 -23.89 5.92
C LYS A 175 11.27 -22.63 5.08
N LYS A 176 10.76 -22.79 3.86
CA LYS A 176 10.47 -21.66 2.97
C LYS A 176 9.32 -20.80 3.49
N ILE A 177 8.27 -21.44 4.05
CA ILE A 177 7.15 -20.74 4.69
C ILE A 177 7.65 -19.91 5.87
N SER A 178 8.48 -20.49 6.74
CA SER A 178 9.07 -19.76 7.87
C SER A 178 9.88 -18.54 7.41
N ILE A 179 10.69 -18.68 6.35
CA ILE A 179 11.46 -17.55 5.79
C ILE A 179 10.52 -16.47 5.25
N LEU A 180 9.46 -16.85 4.53
CA LEU A 180 8.47 -15.89 4.02
C LEU A 180 7.74 -15.16 5.16
N LEU A 181 7.29 -15.89 6.19
CA LEU A 181 6.63 -15.31 7.34
C LEU A 181 7.55 -14.39 8.14
N ASN A 182 8.81 -14.78 8.34
CA ASN A 182 9.79 -13.97 9.06
C ASN A 182 10.13 -12.66 8.33
N ASN A 183 9.92 -12.56 7.03
CA ASN A 183 10.04 -11.31 6.28
C ASN A 183 8.68 -10.57 6.19
N GLY A 184 7.61 -11.29 5.90
CA GLY A 184 6.30 -10.69 5.63
C GLY A 184 5.59 -10.18 6.87
N VAL A 185 5.57 -10.96 7.96
CA VAL A 185 4.83 -10.57 9.18
C VAL A 185 5.41 -9.32 9.83
N PRO A 186 6.74 -9.18 10.04
CA PRO A 186 7.29 -7.93 10.56
C PRO A 186 7.00 -6.72 9.70
N MET A 187 7.08 -6.85 8.36
CA MET A 187 6.72 -5.74 7.45
C MET A 187 5.24 -5.39 7.54
N GLY A 188 4.35 -6.37 7.64
CA GLY A 188 2.92 -6.15 7.85
C GLY A 188 2.65 -5.44 9.18
N LEU A 189 3.23 -5.92 10.28
CA LEU A 189 3.10 -5.31 11.61
C LEU A 189 3.62 -3.88 11.65
N GLN A 190 4.67 -3.58 10.93
CA GLN A 190 5.23 -2.23 10.82
C GLN A 190 4.21 -1.23 10.26
N PHE A 191 3.49 -1.59 9.19
CA PHE A 191 2.40 -0.75 8.67
C PHE A 191 1.25 -0.63 9.67
N SER A 192 0.93 -1.70 10.40
CA SER A 192 -0.10 -1.69 11.44
C SER A 192 0.28 -0.78 12.61
N ILE A 193 1.53 -0.80 13.07
CA ILE A 193 2.03 0.09 14.13
C ILE A 193 1.94 1.55 13.69
N THR A 194 2.32 1.85 12.44
CA THR A 194 2.17 3.19 11.87
C THR A 194 0.69 3.62 11.85
N ALA A 195 -0.22 2.71 11.49
CA ALA A 195 -1.66 2.97 11.50
C ALA A 195 -2.18 3.29 12.91
N ILE A 196 -1.74 2.54 13.93
CA ILE A 196 -2.09 2.80 15.33
C ILE A 196 -1.58 4.19 15.75
N GLY A 197 -0.34 4.53 15.42
CA GLY A 197 0.22 5.86 15.68
C GLY A 197 -0.60 6.99 15.06
N LEU A 198 -1.08 6.82 13.82
CA LEU A 198 -1.97 7.78 13.17
C LEU A 198 -3.34 7.90 13.86
N ILE A 199 -3.91 6.79 14.35
CA ILE A 199 -5.17 6.80 15.11
C ILE A 199 -4.98 7.56 16.44
N MET A 200 -3.89 7.33 17.14
CA MET A 200 -3.57 8.05 18.38
C MET A 200 -3.39 9.55 18.14
N LEU A 201 -2.67 9.91 17.07
CA LEU A 201 -2.48 11.29 16.66
C LEU A 201 -3.81 11.96 16.30
N GLN A 202 -4.69 11.26 15.56
CA GLN A 202 -6.03 11.74 15.24
C GLN A 202 -6.88 11.96 16.49
N SER A 203 -6.80 11.02 17.46
CA SER A 203 -7.53 11.14 18.73
C SER A 203 -7.07 12.36 19.54
N ALA A 204 -5.75 12.60 19.62
CA ALA A 204 -5.21 13.79 20.26
C ALA A 204 -5.65 15.08 19.54
N ASN A 205 -5.65 15.06 18.21
CA ASN A 205 -6.07 16.20 17.41
C ASN A 205 -7.59 16.53 17.60
N ASN A 206 -8.42 15.49 17.75
CA ASN A 206 -9.85 15.68 18.01
C ASN A 206 -10.13 16.45 19.31
N ALA A 207 -9.24 16.40 20.29
CA ALA A 207 -9.35 17.16 21.54
C ALA A 207 -9.06 18.67 21.37
N LEU A 208 -8.45 19.10 20.25
CA LEU A 208 -8.12 20.51 19.99
C LEU A 208 -9.26 21.30 19.36
N GLY A 209 -10.33 20.64 18.90
CA GLY A 209 -11.50 21.27 18.31
C GLY A 209 -11.62 21.09 16.80
N THR A 210 -12.79 21.47 16.27
CA THR A 210 -13.20 21.18 14.87
C THR A 210 -12.30 21.81 13.81
N VAL A 211 -11.81 23.03 14.04
CA VAL A 211 -10.89 23.74 13.13
C VAL A 211 -9.60 22.96 12.93
N TYR A 212 -8.98 22.49 14.01
CA TYR A 212 -7.75 21.70 13.94
C TYR A 212 -7.97 20.33 13.30
N VAL A 213 -9.11 19.68 13.57
CA VAL A 213 -9.48 18.41 12.94
C VAL A 213 -9.62 18.57 11.44
N ALA A 214 -10.30 19.62 10.98
CA ALA A 214 -10.45 19.93 9.56
C ALA A 214 -9.11 20.22 8.90
N ALA A 215 -8.28 21.07 9.53
CA ALA A 215 -6.94 21.43 9.06
C ALA A 215 -6.04 20.20 8.94
N PHE A 216 -5.99 19.34 9.96
CA PHE A 216 -5.22 18.11 9.95
C PHE A 216 -5.67 17.15 8.86
N THR A 217 -6.98 16.96 8.69
CA THR A 217 -7.55 16.07 7.69
C THR A 217 -7.22 16.52 6.27
N ALA A 218 -7.36 17.81 5.97
CA ALA A 218 -6.98 18.39 4.69
C ALA A 218 -5.48 18.22 4.41
N SER A 219 -4.64 18.55 5.41
CA SER A 219 -3.19 18.43 5.32
C SER A 219 -2.74 16.99 5.07
N MET A 220 -3.36 16.01 5.74
CA MET A 220 -3.02 14.60 5.58
C MET A 220 -3.29 14.08 4.17
N ARG A 221 -4.34 14.53 3.49
CA ARG A 221 -4.62 14.17 2.10
C ARG A 221 -3.49 14.61 1.16
N ILE A 222 -3.05 15.86 1.29
CA ILE A 222 -1.95 16.40 0.49
C ILE A 222 -0.62 15.76 0.89
N LYS A 223 -0.35 15.60 2.19
CA LYS A 223 0.84 14.92 2.69
C LYS A 223 1.03 13.54 2.07
N TYR A 224 -0.03 12.73 1.94
CA TYR A 224 0.05 11.41 1.32
C TYR A 224 0.51 11.45 -0.14
N LEU A 225 0.10 12.47 -0.92
CA LEU A 225 0.55 12.63 -2.31
C LEU A 225 2.06 12.83 -2.40
N PHE A 226 2.66 13.55 -1.45
CA PHE A 226 4.11 13.77 -1.44
C PHE A 226 4.88 12.64 -0.78
N THR A 227 4.39 12.08 0.30
CA THR A 227 5.13 11.04 1.05
C THR A 227 5.10 9.67 0.37
N CYS A 228 4.13 9.38 -0.51
CA CYS A 228 4.08 8.12 -1.25
C CYS A 228 5.32 7.88 -2.13
N VAL A 229 6.00 8.94 -2.59
CA VAL A 229 7.23 8.80 -3.38
C VAL A 229 8.36 8.24 -2.52
N PHE A 230 8.52 8.70 -1.26
CA PHE A 230 9.54 8.18 -0.34
C PHE A 230 9.31 6.69 -0.03
N GLU A 231 8.05 6.29 0.21
CA GLU A 231 7.71 4.88 0.43
C GLU A 231 8.02 4.02 -0.80
N ASN A 232 7.71 4.50 -2.01
CA ASN A 232 8.00 3.77 -3.24
C ASN A 232 9.51 3.65 -3.53
N ILE A 233 10.32 4.66 -3.18
CA ILE A 233 11.79 4.56 -3.22
C ILE A 233 12.24 3.43 -2.27
N GLY A 234 11.70 3.36 -1.06
CA GLY A 234 11.98 2.29 -0.11
C GLY A 234 11.64 0.91 -0.69
N VAL A 235 10.43 0.71 -1.20
CA VAL A 235 10.02 -0.56 -1.82
C VAL A 235 10.91 -0.95 -3.00
N ALA A 236 11.35 0.00 -3.81
CA ALA A 236 12.31 -0.25 -4.89
C ALA A 236 13.66 -0.71 -4.35
N MET A 237 14.11 -0.12 -3.22
CA MET A 237 15.34 -0.54 -2.54
C MET A 237 15.25 -1.95 -1.99
N ALA A 238 14.12 -2.39 -1.43
CA ALA A 238 13.96 -3.77 -0.98
C ALA A 238 14.21 -4.78 -2.12
N THR A 239 13.64 -4.51 -3.30
CA THR A 239 13.86 -5.35 -4.48
C THR A 239 15.34 -5.30 -4.94
N TYR A 240 15.90 -4.10 -5.04
CA TYR A 240 17.28 -3.90 -5.48
C TYR A 240 18.29 -4.56 -4.55
N CYS A 241 18.15 -4.36 -3.24
CA CYS A 241 19.01 -4.96 -2.23
C CYS A 241 18.84 -6.48 -2.21
N GLY A 242 17.61 -6.99 -2.27
CA GLY A 242 17.32 -8.40 -2.34
C GLY A 242 18.02 -9.10 -3.51
N GLN A 243 17.91 -8.54 -4.73
CA GLN A 243 18.57 -9.09 -5.92
C GLN A 243 20.10 -9.06 -5.80
N ASN A 244 20.68 -7.94 -5.35
CA ASN A 244 22.12 -7.80 -5.24
C ASN A 244 22.71 -8.64 -4.10
N LEU A 245 21.99 -8.80 -2.99
CA LEU A 245 22.35 -9.71 -1.91
C LEU A 245 22.38 -11.16 -2.40
N GLY A 246 21.34 -11.58 -3.11
CA GLY A 246 21.29 -12.89 -3.73
C GLY A 246 22.44 -13.14 -4.72
N ALA A 247 22.81 -12.13 -5.49
CA ALA A 247 23.93 -12.14 -6.43
C ALA A 247 25.31 -12.01 -5.75
N ARG A 248 25.38 -11.86 -4.43
CA ARG A 248 26.60 -11.59 -3.62
C ARG A 248 27.35 -10.32 -4.06
N LYS A 249 26.62 -9.30 -4.56
CA LYS A 249 27.19 -8.03 -5.03
C LYS A 249 26.95 -6.92 -4.00
N LEU A 250 27.57 -7.05 -2.83
CA LEU A 250 27.35 -6.14 -1.70
C LEU A 250 27.73 -4.69 -2.01
N ASP A 251 28.78 -4.46 -2.80
CA ASP A 251 29.20 -3.11 -3.22
C ASP A 251 28.08 -2.35 -3.95
N ARG A 252 27.25 -3.08 -4.73
CA ARG A 252 26.12 -2.48 -5.43
C ARG A 252 25.02 -2.02 -4.47
N ILE A 253 24.85 -2.71 -3.34
CA ILE A 253 23.87 -2.28 -2.33
C ILE A 253 24.26 -0.89 -1.81
N GLY A 254 25.52 -0.69 -1.43
CA GLY A 254 26.02 0.62 -1.00
C GLY A 254 25.89 1.72 -2.07
N GLN A 255 26.11 1.36 -3.35
CA GLN A 255 25.88 2.28 -4.47
C GLN A 255 24.40 2.64 -4.63
N GLY A 256 23.50 1.65 -4.52
CA GLY A 256 22.05 1.82 -4.57
C GLY A 256 21.55 2.74 -3.45
N VAL A 257 21.99 2.51 -2.22
CA VAL A 257 21.64 3.36 -1.06
C VAL A 257 22.05 4.81 -1.31
N ARG A 258 23.31 5.05 -1.76
CA ARG A 258 23.78 6.41 -2.08
C ARG A 258 22.98 7.05 -3.21
N ALA A 259 22.64 6.29 -4.26
CA ALA A 259 21.82 6.77 -5.37
C ALA A 259 20.40 7.14 -4.89
N SER A 260 19.77 6.29 -4.08
CA SER A 260 18.44 6.53 -3.53
C SER A 260 18.40 7.74 -2.60
N ILE A 261 19.45 7.95 -1.78
CA ILE A 261 19.57 9.15 -0.95
C ILE A 261 19.66 10.41 -1.82
N ARG A 262 20.44 10.38 -2.91
CA ARG A 262 20.50 11.51 -3.85
C ARG A 262 19.15 11.79 -4.50
N MET A 263 18.46 10.76 -4.97
CA MET A 263 17.11 10.91 -5.54
C MET A 263 16.13 11.49 -4.51
N MET A 264 16.18 11.01 -3.28
CA MET A 264 15.37 11.50 -2.17
C MET A 264 15.64 12.97 -1.88
N LEU A 265 16.92 13.40 -1.83
CA LEU A 265 17.28 14.78 -1.61
C LEU A 265 16.81 15.71 -2.75
N VAL A 266 16.96 15.28 -4.01
CA VAL A 266 16.43 16.02 -5.17
C VAL A 266 14.92 16.18 -5.07
N TYR A 267 14.21 15.09 -4.73
CA TYR A 267 12.77 15.13 -4.55
C TYR A 267 12.36 16.00 -3.35
N PHE A 268 13.11 15.96 -2.25
CA PHE A 268 12.89 16.85 -1.11
C PHE A 268 13.02 18.32 -1.50
N VAL A 269 14.08 18.70 -2.22
CA VAL A 269 14.24 20.09 -2.70
C VAL A 269 13.04 20.49 -3.57
N PHE A 270 12.59 19.62 -4.47
CA PHE A 270 11.41 19.87 -5.27
C PHE A 270 10.15 20.08 -4.40
N THR A 271 9.89 19.21 -3.44
CA THR A 271 8.73 19.34 -2.54
C THR A 271 8.84 20.58 -1.66
N PHE A 272 10.05 20.94 -1.24
CA PHE A 272 10.28 22.13 -0.42
C PHE A 272 9.97 23.41 -1.20
N LEU A 273 10.47 23.52 -2.43
CA LEU A 273 10.22 24.66 -3.31
C LEU A 273 8.76 24.77 -3.74
N LEU A 274 8.02 23.66 -3.75
CA LEU A 274 6.61 23.64 -4.09
C LEU A 274 5.71 23.91 -2.88
N ILE A 275 5.92 23.20 -1.77
CA ILE A 275 5.04 23.28 -0.60
C ILE A 275 5.24 24.59 0.15
N TYR A 276 6.49 25.04 0.34
CA TYR A 276 6.78 26.18 1.21
C TYR A 276 6.07 27.47 0.73
N PRO A 277 6.14 27.89 -0.56
CA PRO A 277 5.43 29.08 -1.04
C PRO A 277 3.93 28.82 -1.30
N PHE A 278 3.54 27.66 -1.79
CA PHE A 278 2.18 27.37 -2.29
C PHE A 278 1.31 26.57 -1.32
N ALA A 279 1.69 26.45 -0.03
CA ALA A 279 0.93 25.65 0.92
C ALA A 279 -0.51 26.15 1.10
N ASP A 280 -0.72 27.46 1.15
CA ASP A 280 -2.07 28.03 1.33
C ASP A 280 -2.96 27.74 0.12
N GLU A 281 -2.44 27.94 -1.09
CA GLU A 281 -3.17 27.66 -2.35
C GLU A 281 -3.50 26.18 -2.49
N MET A 282 -2.57 25.31 -2.08
CA MET A 282 -2.79 23.86 -2.09
C MET A 282 -3.90 23.45 -1.11
N MET A 283 -3.97 24.08 0.07
CA MET A 283 -5.04 23.81 1.03
C MET A 283 -6.40 24.30 0.53
N MET A 284 -6.47 25.44 -0.18
CA MET A 284 -7.70 25.96 -0.78
C MET A 284 -8.34 25.03 -1.83
N LEU A 285 -7.60 23.99 -2.31
CA LEU A 285 -8.18 22.95 -3.17
C LEU A 285 -9.07 21.95 -2.40
N PHE A 286 -8.92 21.87 -1.06
CA PHE A 286 -9.57 20.88 -0.21
C PHE A 286 -10.42 21.48 0.91
N VAL A 287 -10.33 22.79 1.10
CA VAL A 287 -11.02 23.55 2.15
C VAL A 287 -11.74 24.73 1.49
N ASP A 288 -12.96 24.98 1.92
CA ASP A 288 -13.75 26.10 1.39
C ASP A 288 -13.08 27.44 1.69
N LYS A 289 -13.20 28.39 0.73
CA LYS A 289 -12.59 29.71 0.84
C LYS A 289 -13.06 30.53 2.05
N GLY A 290 -14.21 30.17 2.63
CA GLY A 290 -14.75 30.81 3.84
C GLY A 290 -14.05 30.39 5.15
N GLU A 291 -13.26 29.32 5.14
CA GLU A 291 -12.60 28.76 6.32
C GLU A 291 -11.09 29.14 6.36
N ALA A 292 -10.78 30.43 6.31
CA ALA A 292 -9.42 30.93 6.25
C ALA A 292 -8.52 30.44 7.41
N GLU A 293 -9.08 30.24 8.60
CA GLU A 293 -8.37 29.74 9.77
C GLU A 293 -7.92 28.28 9.56
N VAL A 294 -8.79 27.43 9.01
CA VAL A 294 -8.48 26.04 8.67
C VAL A 294 -7.35 25.97 7.63
N VAL A 295 -7.42 26.81 6.58
CA VAL A 295 -6.37 26.90 5.57
C VAL A 295 -5.02 27.28 6.20
N THR A 296 -5.01 28.29 7.09
CA THR A 296 -3.79 28.75 7.74
C THR A 296 -3.14 27.65 8.57
N TYR A 297 -3.89 26.96 9.45
CA TYR A 297 -3.33 25.87 10.26
C TYR A 297 -2.92 24.66 9.40
N ALA A 298 -3.67 24.35 8.36
CA ALA A 298 -3.31 23.27 7.45
C ALA A 298 -2.01 23.56 6.69
N ALA A 299 -1.82 24.77 6.20
CA ALA A 299 -0.61 25.22 5.52
C ALA A 299 0.60 25.24 6.46
N GLN A 300 0.42 25.72 7.71
CA GLN A 300 1.47 25.66 8.74
C GLN A 300 1.91 24.23 9.02
N PHE A 301 0.95 23.30 9.20
CA PHE A 301 1.25 21.90 9.41
C PHE A 301 2.07 21.32 8.24
N MET A 302 1.68 21.63 7.00
CA MET A 302 2.39 21.13 5.80
C MET A 302 3.81 21.71 5.70
N ARG A 303 4.00 23.00 5.98
CA ARG A 303 5.34 23.63 6.01
C ARG A 303 6.22 22.96 7.04
N ILE A 304 5.72 22.76 8.27
CA ILE A 304 6.48 22.10 9.36
C ILE A 304 6.78 20.65 8.98
N ALA A 305 5.78 19.88 8.52
CA ALA A 305 5.96 18.48 8.15
C ALA A 305 7.01 18.30 7.05
N ASN A 306 7.06 19.24 6.08
CA ASN A 306 8.01 19.19 4.98
C ASN A 306 9.47 19.25 5.42
N TYR A 307 9.81 19.96 6.49
CA TYR A 307 11.18 19.95 7.05
C TYR A 307 11.65 18.56 7.48
N PHE A 308 10.71 17.68 7.84
CA PHE A 308 11.01 16.31 8.29
C PHE A 308 10.99 15.27 7.16
N TYR A 309 10.68 15.65 5.91
CA TYR A 309 10.70 14.72 4.79
C TYR A 309 12.06 14.07 4.52
N PRO A 310 13.22 14.75 4.68
CA PRO A 310 14.52 14.08 4.57
C PRO A 310 14.69 12.96 5.58
N CYS A 311 14.22 13.15 6.82
CA CYS A 311 14.28 12.14 7.87
C CYS A 311 13.39 10.94 7.51
N LEU A 312 12.17 11.20 7.01
CA LEU A 312 11.27 10.15 6.53
C LEU A 312 11.87 9.37 5.36
N GLY A 313 12.43 10.08 4.37
CA GLY A 313 13.05 9.46 3.21
C GLY A 313 14.27 8.62 3.56
N LEU A 314 15.12 9.11 4.46
CA LEU A 314 16.28 8.35 4.95
C LEU A 314 15.83 7.11 5.72
N LEU A 315 14.85 7.25 6.59
CA LEU A 315 14.28 6.14 7.36
C LEU A 315 13.71 5.06 6.43
N THR A 316 12.96 5.42 5.40
CA THR A 316 12.39 4.46 4.44
C THR A 316 13.49 3.76 3.65
N ILE A 317 14.47 4.47 3.11
CA ILE A 317 15.57 3.90 2.36
C ILE A 317 16.36 2.89 3.21
N LEU A 318 16.78 3.28 4.42
CA LEU A 318 17.56 2.40 5.29
C LEU A 318 16.76 1.17 5.72
N ARG A 319 15.53 1.37 6.13
CA ARG A 319 14.60 0.32 6.57
C ARG A 319 14.40 -0.79 5.53
N TYR A 320 14.31 -0.43 4.26
CA TYR A 320 14.12 -1.39 3.17
C TYR A 320 15.45 -1.90 2.57
N SER A 321 16.59 -1.37 3.01
CA SER A 321 17.92 -1.78 2.54
C SER A 321 18.59 -2.81 3.45
N ILE A 322 18.08 -2.95 4.67
CA ILE A 322 18.52 -3.91 5.69
C ILE A 322 17.67 -5.18 5.61
#